data_ecce5a98a497afa12df189df99b4f6cf
#
_entry.id   ecce5a98a497afa12df189df99b4f6cf
#
_cell.length_a   1.000
_cell.length_b   1.000
_cell.length_c   1.000
_cell.angle_alpha   90.00
_cell.angle_beta   90.00
_cell.angle_gamma   90.00
#
_symmetry.space_group_name_H-M   'P 1'
#
loop_
_entity.id
_entity.type
_entity.pdbx_description
1 polymer ?
#
loop_
_entity_poly.entity_id
_entity_poly.type
_entity_poly.pdbx_seq_one_letter_code
_entity_poly.pdbx_strand_id
1 'polypeptide(L)'
;MKMNLYALFQQHPLICTDSRNCPEGSLFFALRGENFNANDFAKKALDNGCAFAVVDDPEYVLDERYILVDNVLSALQQLAKQHRQQLKTTVIGITGTNGKTTTKELMAAVLSGKYNTLYTQGNLNNHIGVPLTLLKIKPEHEIAIIEMGANHPGEIKTLAEIACPDYGIITNVGKAHLEGFGSFEGVKKTKAELYDYI
;
A
#
# COMPACT_ATOMS: atom_id res chain seq x y z
N MET A 1 0.12 4.20 -27.84
CA MET A 1 1.28 4.00 -26.94
C MET A 1 0.71 3.77 -25.54
N LYS A 2 0.94 2.61 -24.89
CA LYS A 2 0.45 2.44 -23.50
C LYS A 2 1.10 3.48 -22.61
N MET A 3 0.30 4.30 -21.96
CA MET A 3 0.78 5.36 -21.06
C MET A 3 1.47 4.69 -19.85
N ASN A 4 2.69 5.10 -19.54
CA ASN A 4 3.45 4.54 -18.42
C ASN A 4 2.90 5.11 -17.11
N LEU A 5 2.24 4.27 -16.30
CA LEU A 5 1.61 4.68 -15.05
C LEU A 5 2.62 5.29 -14.04
N TYR A 6 3.87 4.80 -14.01
CA TYR A 6 4.90 5.37 -13.15
C TYR A 6 5.33 6.78 -13.60
N ALA A 7 5.41 7.03 -14.90
CA ALA A 7 5.72 8.37 -15.42
C ALA A 7 4.59 9.36 -15.11
N LEU A 8 3.33 8.90 -15.13
CA LEU A 8 2.19 9.72 -14.68
C LEU A 8 2.27 9.99 -13.18
N PHE A 9 2.57 8.98 -12.37
CA PHE A 9 2.73 9.15 -10.92
C PHE A 9 3.84 10.16 -10.57
N GLN A 10 4.95 10.18 -11.32
CA GLN A 10 6.00 11.17 -11.11
C GLN A 10 5.53 12.62 -11.36
N GLN A 11 4.57 12.83 -12.27
CA GLN A 11 3.98 14.13 -12.55
C GLN A 11 2.81 14.46 -11.61
N HIS A 12 2.10 13.44 -11.15
CA HIS A 12 0.91 13.50 -10.29
C HIS A 12 1.09 12.60 -9.05
N PRO A 13 1.95 12.97 -8.08
CA PRO A 13 2.37 12.07 -7.00
C PRO A 13 1.34 11.83 -5.90
N LEU A 14 0.15 12.38 -6.05
CA LEU A 14 -0.94 12.19 -5.09
C LEU A 14 -1.86 11.07 -5.57
N ILE A 15 -2.15 10.12 -4.69
CA ILE A 15 -3.07 9.01 -4.96
C ILE A 15 -4.37 9.23 -4.20
N CYS A 16 -5.49 9.03 -4.90
CA CYS A 16 -6.83 9.05 -4.35
C CYS A 16 -7.54 7.71 -4.59
N THR A 17 -8.25 7.21 -3.59
CA THR A 17 -9.12 6.02 -3.69
C THR A 17 -10.55 6.31 -3.23
N ASP A 18 -10.84 7.56 -2.82
CA ASP A 18 -12.17 8.03 -2.41
C ASP A 18 -12.57 9.26 -3.23
N SER A 19 -13.47 9.09 -4.19
CA SER A 19 -13.92 10.15 -5.11
C SER A 19 -14.57 11.36 -4.43
N ARG A 20 -14.90 11.26 -3.14
CA ARG A 20 -15.51 12.37 -2.35
C ARG A 20 -14.47 13.36 -1.84
N ASN A 21 -13.22 12.94 -1.74
CA ASN A 21 -12.13 13.73 -1.15
C ASN A 21 -10.82 13.49 -1.91
N CYS A 22 -10.82 13.80 -3.20
CA CYS A 22 -9.64 13.71 -4.04
C CYS A 22 -8.84 15.02 -4.00
N PRO A 23 -7.55 14.98 -3.68
CA PRO A 23 -6.67 16.13 -3.88
C PRO A 23 -6.63 16.54 -5.36
N GLU A 24 -6.59 17.84 -5.64
CA GLU A 24 -6.45 18.33 -7.01
C GLU A 24 -5.18 17.80 -7.67
N GLY A 25 -5.27 17.38 -8.92
CA GLY A 25 -4.18 16.84 -9.70
C GLY A 25 -3.77 15.40 -9.31
N SER A 26 -4.52 14.70 -8.44
CA SER A 26 -4.22 13.33 -8.03
C SER A 26 -4.56 12.29 -9.10
N LEU A 27 -4.03 11.08 -8.93
CA LEU A 27 -4.44 9.88 -9.67
C LEU A 27 -5.50 9.13 -8.84
N PHE A 28 -6.70 9.02 -9.39
CA PHE A 28 -7.77 8.21 -8.79
C PHE A 28 -7.61 6.74 -9.17
N PHE A 29 -7.58 5.84 -8.18
CA PHE A 29 -7.60 4.39 -8.38
C PHE A 29 -8.97 3.83 -8.05
N ALA A 30 -9.70 3.37 -9.07
CA ALA A 30 -11.06 2.86 -8.97
C ALA A 30 -11.10 1.43 -8.43
N LEU A 31 -10.77 1.24 -7.15
CA LEU A 31 -10.71 -0.07 -6.50
C LEU A 31 -12.10 -0.74 -6.44
N ARG A 32 -12.14 -2.06 -6.62
CA ARG A 32 -13.34 -2.87 -6.42
C ARG A 32 -13.32 -3.55 -5.06
N GLY A 33 -14.46 -3.59 -4.37
CA GLY A 33 -14.73 -4.41 -3.19
C GLY A 33 -15.79 -5.46 -3.53
N GLU A 34 -16.12 -6.33 -2.57
CA GLU A 34 -17.11 -7.41 -2.78
C GLU A 34 -18.47 -6.88 -3.25
N ASN A 35 -18.92 -5.74 -2.71
CA ASN A 35 -20.22 -5.13 -3.02
C ASN A 35 -20.08 -3.69 -3.53
N PHE A 36 -18.91 -3.31 -4.05
CA PHE A 36 -18.62 -1.93 -4.42
C PHE A 36 -17.72 -1.88 -5.64
N ASN A 37 -18.14 -1.12 -6.67
CA ASN A 37 -17.38 -0.87 -7.89
C ASN A 37 -17.01 0.62 -7.97
N ALA A 38 -15.73 0.95 -7.69
CA ALA A 38 -15.32 2.35 -7.76
C ALA A 38 -15.17 2.88 -9.19
N ASN A 39 -15.24 2.04 -10.23
CA ASN A 39 -15.31 2.52 -11.61
C ASN A 39 -16.52 3.46 -11.83
N ASP A 40 -17.64 3.22 -11.14
CA ASP A 40 -18.85 4.08 -11.17
C ASP A 40 -18.56 5.52 -10.75
N PHE A 41 -17.49 5.76 -10.00
CA PHE A 41 -17.10 7.07 -9.46
C PHE A 41 -15.90 7.69 -10.18
N ALA A 42 -15.36 7.06 -11.22
CA ALA A 42 -14.18 7.56 -11.93
C ALA A 42 -14.44 8.95 -12.55
N LYS A 43 -15.59 9.12 -13.23
CA LYS A 43 -16.01 10.41 -13.78
C LYS A 43 -16.09 11.48 -12.68
N LYS A 44 -16.75 11.17 -11.56
CA LYS A 44 -16.89 12.08 -10.43
C LYS A 44 -15.53 12.49 -9.84
N ALA A 45 -14.58 11.55 -9.76
CA ALA A 45 -13.23 11.85 -9.28
C ALA A 45 -12.51 12.86 -10.21
N LEU A 46 -12.64 12.68 -11.53
CA LEU A 46 -12.09 13.62 -12.52
C LEU A 46 -12.80 15.00 -12.45
N ASP A 47 -14.11 15.02 -12.30
CA ASP A 47 -14.88 16.26 -12.13
C ASP A 47 -14.52 17.01 -10.83
N ASN A 48 -14.07 16.27 -9.80
CA ASN A 48 -13.59 16.81 -8.51
C ASN A 48 -12.10 17.20 -8.52
N GLY A 49 -11.42 17.17 -9.67
CA GLY A 49 -10.06 17.68 -9.82
C GLY A 49 -8.95 16.64 -9.90
N CYS A 50 -9.26 15.32 -9.92
CA CYS A 50 -8.25 14.32 -10.25
C CYS A 50 -7.71 14.54 -11.67
N ALA A 51 -6.42 14.38 -11.88
CA ALA A 51 -5.80 14.50 -13.19
C ALA A 51 -6.14 13.29 -14.09
N PHE A 52 -6.09 12.09 -13.54
CA PHE A 52 -6.39 10.84 -14.23
C PHE A 52 -7.16 9.88 -13.33
N ALA A 53 -7.90 8.94 -13.96
CA ALA A 53 -8.59 7.85 -13.29
C ALA A 53 -8.08 6.50 -13.83
N VAL A 54 -7.58 5.64 -12.96
CA VAL A 54 -7.18 4.26 -13.26
C VAL A 54 -8.39 3.36 -13.07
N VAL A 55 -8.82 2.70 -14.15
CA VAL A 55 -10.03 1.85 -14.22
C VAL A 55 -9.69 0.49 -14.78
N ASP A 56 -10.47 -0.55 -14.47
CA ASP A 56 -10.30 -1.91 -15.01
C ASP A 56 -11.53 -2.42 -15.77
N ASP A 57 -12.34 -1.48 -16.24
CA ASP A 57 -13.50 -1.80 -17.05
C ASP A 57 -13.55 -0.83 -18.25
N PRO A 58 -13.45 -1.33 -19.47
CA PRO A 58 -13.41 -0.50 -20.67
C PRO A 58 -14.67 0.34 -20.89
N GLU A 59 -15.83 -0.06 -20.33
CA GLU A 59 -17.07 0.70 -20.44
C GLU A 59 -17.01 2.07 -19.76
N TYR A 60 -16.11 2.23 -18.80
CA TYR A 60 -15.91 3.50 -18.08
C TYR A 60 -14.86 4.42 -18.71
N VAL A 61 -14.21 4.02 -19.79
CA VAL A 61 -13.21 4.84 -20.49
C VAL A 61 -13.93 5.84 -21.40
N LEU A 62 -13.98 7.11 -20.99
CA LEU A 62 -14.72 8.15 -21.73
C LEU A 62 -13.79 9.08 -22.55
N ASP A 63 -12.57 9.33 -22.08
CA ASP A 63 -11.58 10.19 -22.73
C ASP A 63 -10.14 9.75 -22.35
N GLU A 64 -9.12 10.51 -22.77
CA GLU A 64 -7.69 10.23 -22.55
C GLU A 64 -7.24 10.31 -21.08
N ARG A 65 -8.05 10.82 -20.18
CA ARG A 65 -7.73 10.86 -18.73
C ARG A 65 -8.01 9.55 -18.03
N TYR A 66 -8.65 8.59 -18.72
CA TYR A 66 -8.89 7.26 -18.18
C TYR A 66 -7.76 6.31 -18.56
N ILE A 67 -7.14 5.69 -17.56
CA ILE A 67 -6.06 4.71 -17.74
C ILE A 67 -6.65 3.32 -17.52
N LEU A 68 -6.87 2.60 -18.62
CA LEU A 68 -7.38 1.23 -18.56
C LEU A 68 -6.24 0.27 -18.18
N VAL A 69 -6.48 -0.53 -17.15
CA VAL A 69 -5.60 -1.60 -16.66
C VAL A 69 -6.37 -2.91 -16.54
N ASP A 70 -5.67 -4.04 -16.44
CA ASP A 70 -6.32 -5.36 -16.28
C ASP A 70 -6.99 -5.50 -14.89
N ASN A 71 -6.37 -4.94 -13.84
CA ASN A 71 -6.88 -4.93 -12.47
C ASN A 71 -6.30 -3.72 -11.72
N VAL A 72 -7.16 -2.88 -11.16
CA VAL A 72 -6.77 -1.62 -10.50
C VAL A 72 -5.94 -1.88 -9.24
N LEU A 73 -6.28 -2.89 -8.43
CA LEU A 73 -5.52 -3.23 -7.24
C LEU A 73 -4.10 -3.69 -7.58
N SER A 74 -3.96 -4.59 -8.54
CA SER A 74 -2.66 -5.05 -9.01
C SER A 74 -1.82 -3.91 -9.59
N ALA A 75 -2.44 -2.98 -10.31
CA ALA A 75 -1.78 -1.79 -10.85
C ALA A 75 -1.25 -0.88 -9.73
N LEU A 76 -2.04 -0.65 -8.67
CA LEU A 76 -1.64 0.11 -7.48
C LEU A 76 -0.44 -0.54 -6.77
N GLN A 77 -0.48 -1.87 -6.57
CA GLN A 77 0.58 -2.63 -5.92
C GLN A 77 1.88 -2.63 -6.74
N GLN A 78 1.77 -2.82 -8.06
CA GLN A 78 2.93 -2.77 -8.96
C GLN A 78 3.54 -1.37 -9.01
N LEU A 79 2.71 -0.32 -9.05
CA LEU A 79 3.17 1.07 -8.99
C LEU A 79 3.94 1.34 -7.70
N ALA A 80 3.41 0.90 -6.55
CA ALA A 80 4.05 1.07 -5.25
C ALA A 80 5.39 0.31 -5.16
N LYS A 81 5.43 -0.93 -5.64
CA LYS A 81 6.66 -1.73 -5.72
C LYS A 81 7.70 -1.07 -6.60
N GLN A 82 7.31 -0.61 -7.79
CA GLN A 82 8.20 0.10 -8.71
C GLN A 82 8.74 1.37 -8.09
N HIS A 83 7.89 2.15 -7.41
CA HIS A 83 8.30 3.36 -6.71
C HIS A 83 9.31 3.05 -5.60
N ARG A 84 9.03 2.04 -4.76
CA ARG A 84 9.95 1.57 -3.70
C ARG A 84 11.34 1.24 -4.26
N GLN A 85 11.40 0.56 -5.40
CA GLN A 85 12.65 0.13 -6.03
C GLN A 85 13.51 1.30 -6.59
N GLN A 86 12.92 2.47 -6.81
CA GLN A 86 13.62 3.67 -7.26
C GLN A 86 14.20 4.51 -6.10
N LEU A 87 13.86 4.15 -4.86
CA LEU A 87 14.24 4.91 -3.66
C LEU A 87 15.37 4.22 -2.89
N LYS A 88 16.21 5.05 -2.26
CA LYS A 88 17.30 4.59 -1.37
C LYS A 88 16.85 4.50 0.09
N THR A 89 15.60 4.84 0.37
CA THR A 89 15.00 4.81 1.70
C THR A 89 15.12 3.42 2.33
N THR A 90 15.63 3.32 3.54
CA THR A 90 15.65 2.06 4.30
C THR A 90 14.23 1.73 4.76
N VAL A 91 13.74 0.55 4.40
CA VAL A 91 12.38 0.10 4.76
C VAL A 91 12.45 -0.95 5.86
N ILE A 92 11.74 -0.69 6.97
CA ILE A 92 11.58 -1.61 8.09
C ILE A 92 10.15 -2.14 8.07
N GLY A 93 9.98 -3.44 7.79
CA GLY A 93 8.69 -4.14 7.86
C GLY A 93 8.37 -4.55 9.29
N ILE A 94 7.16 -4.29 9.76
CA ILE A 94 6.71 -4.71 11.10
C ILE A 94 5.45 -5.55 10.98
N THR A 95 5.49 -6.75 11.51
CA THR A 95 4.29 -7.60 11.69
C THR A 95 4.21 -8.15 13.11
N GLY A 96 3.22 -8.96 13.39
CA GLY A 96 2.97 -9.59 14.68
C GLY A 96 1.49 -9.71 14.98
N THR A 97 1.14 -10.42 16.02
CA THR A 97 -0.25 -10.54 16.46
C THR A 97 -0.70 -9.26 17.14
N ASN A 98 0.01 -8.80 18.16
CA ASN A 98 -0.27 -7.61 18.93
C ASN A 98 0.93 -6.66 18.95
N GLY A 99 0.70 -5.39 19.28
CA GLY A 99 1.76 -4.41 19.50
C GLY A 99 2.40 -3.83 18.24
N LYS A 100 1.98 -4.21 17.03
CA LYS A 100 2.51 -3.66 15.77
C LYS A 100 2.47 -2.13 15.74
N THR A 101 1.28 -1.56 15.91
CA THR A 101 1.07 -0.11 15.88
C THR A 101 1.86 0.60 16.98
N THR A 102 1.82 0.07 18.21
CA THR A 102 2.59 0.66 19.32
C THR A 102 4.09 0.64 19.04
N THR A 103 4.64 -0.48 18.58
CA THR A 103 6.05 -0.61 18.21
C THR A 103 6.42 0.35 17.08
N LYS A 104 5.59 0.42 16.05
CA LYS A 104 5.75 1.35 14.93
C LYS A 104 5.81 2.81 15.40
N GLU A 105 4.86 3.24 16.25
CA GLU A 105 4.81 4.62 16.76
C GLU A 105 6.02 4.94 17.63
N LEU A 106 6.44 4.02 18.51
CA LEU A 106 7.64 4.20 19.34
C LEU A 106 8.91 4.28 18.49
N MET A 107 9.05 3.41 17.50
CA MET A 107 10.17 3.45 16.57
C MET A 107 10.19 4.75 15.77
N ALA A 108 9.03 5.18 15.26
CA ALA A 108 8.90 6.43 14.52
C ALA A 108 9.32 7.63 15.40
N ALA A 109 8.86 7.69 16.65
CA ALA A 109 9.21 8.75 17.59
C ALA A 109 10.73 8.82 17.85
N VAL A 110 11.38 7.67 18.05
CA VAL A 110 12.83 7.61 18.31
C VAL A 110 13.63 7.94 17.05
N LEU A 111 13.29 7.32 15.91
CA LEU A 111 14.05 7.48 14.66
C LEU A 111 13.91 8.88 14.08
N SER A 112 12.73 9.51 14.20
CA SER A 112 12.50 10.89 13.76
C SER A 112 13.33 11.93 14.51
N GLY A 113 13.92 11.57 15.64
CA GLY A 113 14.89 12.43 16.34
C GLY A 113 16.20 12.64 15.57
N LYS A 114 16.49 11.77 14.59
CA LYS A 114 17.74 11.83 13.80
C LYS A 114 17.51 11.73 12.28
N TYR A 115 16.51 10.99 11.83
CA TYR A 115 16.27 10.67 10.43
C TYR A 115 14.94 11.25 9.95
N ASN A 116 14.87 11.60 8.67
CA ASN A 116 13.60 11.92 8.04
C ASN A 116 12.81 10.62 7.84
N THR A 117 11.86 10.37 8.75
CA THR A 117 11.17 9.08 8.87
C THR A 117 9.71 9.18 8.41
N LEU A 118 9.32 8.30 7.48
CA LEU A 118 7.92 8.06 7.13
C LEU A 118 7.47 6.77 7.79
N TYR A 119 6.20 6.67 8.20
CA TYR A 119 5.65 5.44 8.76
C TYR A 119 4.16 5.28 8.44
N THR A 120 3.69 4.04 8.48
CA THR A 120 2.27 3.71 8.24
C THR A 120 1.37 4.50 9.17
N GLN A 121 0.42 5.24 8.60
CA GLN A 121 -0.57 6.00 9.35
C GLN A 121 -1.82 5.16 9.60
N GLY A 122 -2.39 5.28 10.82
CA GLY A 122 -3.58 4.55 11.20
C GLY A 122 -3.42 3.03 11.01
N ASN A 123 -4.39 2.41 10.36
CA ASN A 123 -4.45 0.97 10.06
C ASN A 123 -4.18 0.63 8.59
N LEU A 124 -3.40 1.45 7.87
CA LEU A 124 -3.03 1.22 6.47
C LEU A 124 -1.99 0.09 6.31
N ASN A 125 -2.30 -1.09 6.85
CA ASN A 125 -1.39 -2.23 6.99
C ASN A 125 -1.76 -3.45 6.14
N ASN A 126 -2.72 -3.30 5.21
CA ASN A 126 -3.22 -4.36 4.33
C ASN A 126 -2.77 -4.16 2.86
N HIS A 127 -3.28 -5.00 1.96
CA HIS A 127 -2.97 -5.03 0.53
C HIS A 127 -3.32 -3.74 -0.26
N ILE A 128 -4.04 -2.79 0.35
CA ILE A 128 -4.29 -1.43 -0.18
C ILE A 128 -3.46 -0.41 0.58
N GLY A 129 -3.44 -0.49 1.91
CA GLY A 129 -2.80 0.49 2.78
C GLY A 129 -1.29 0.53 2.67
N VAL A 130 -0.64 -0.64 2.51
CA VAL A 130 0.81 -0.74 2.32
C VAL A 130 1.23 -0.04 1.01
N PRO A 131 0.63 -0.33 -0.17
CA PRO A 131 0.88 0.43 -1.39
C PRO A 131 0.71 1.95 -1.22
N LEU A 132 -0.39 2.39 -0.61
CA LEU A 132 -0.66 3.81 -0.38
C LEU A 132 0.37 4.47 0.54
N THR A 133 0.92 3.74 1.51
CA THR A 133 1.99 4.23 2.37
C THR A 133 3.31 4.36 1.59
N LEU A 134 3.66 3.35 0.79
CA LEU A 134 4.87 3.36 -0.03
C LEU A 134 4.89 4.51 -1.03
N LEU A 135 3.76 4.80 -1.68
CA LEU A 135 3.63 5.89 -2.65
C LEU A 135 3.74 7.30 -2.03
N LYS A 136 3.76 7.40 -0.70
CA LYS A 136 4.06 8.64 0.03
C LYS A 136 5.55 8.82 0.33
N ILE A 137 6.39 7.81 0.11
CA ILE A 137 7.83 7.92 0.31
C ILE A 137 8.39 8.88 -0.74
N LYS A 138 9.18 9.82 -0.31
CA LYS A 138 9.88 10.78 -1.14
C LYS A 138 11.39 10.57 -1.05
N PRO A 139 12.18 11.07 -2.00
CA PRO A 139 13.65 10.91 -1.99
C PRO A 139 14.34 11.42 -0.72
N GLU A 140 13.74 12.39 -0.02
CA GLU A 140 14.26 12.92 1.25
C GLU A 140 14.01 12.03 2.47
N HIS A 141 13.12 11.02 2.38
CA HIS A 141 12.91 10.08 3.48
C HIS A 141 14.07 9.09 3.55
N GLU A 142 14.73 9.03 4.71
CA GLU A 142 15.86 8.12 4.97
C GLU A 142 15.37 6.75 5.47
N ILE A 143 14.29 6.74 6.26
CA ILE A 143 13.68 5.52 6.83
C ILE A 143 12.18 5.53 6.57
N ALA A 144 11.64 4.35 6.23
CA ALA A 144 10.19 4.11 6.20
C ALA A 144 9.84 2.89 7.04
N ILE A 145 8.86 3.03 7.96
CA ILE A 145 8.39 1.96 8.83
C ILE A 145 7.02 1.50 8.32
N ILE A 146 6.95 0.29 7.79
CA ILE A 146 5.77 -0.27 7.13
C ILE A 146 5.13 -1.34 7.99
N GLU A 147 3.96 -1.05 8.55
CA GLU A 147 3.17 -2.02 9.29
C GLU A 147 2.47 -2.98 8.33
N MET A 148 2.56 -4.29 8.61
CA MET A 148 2.00 -5.38 7.80
C MET A 148 1.05 -6.22 8.64
N GLY A 149 -0.24 -6.14 8.33
CA GLY A 149 -1.30 -6.93 8.92
C GLY A 149 -1.64 -8.16 8.08
N ALA A 150 -2.09 -9.23 8.71
CA ALA A 150 -2.61 -10.40 8.03
C ALA A 150 -3.68 -11.10 8.85
N ASN A 151 -4.67 -11.65 8.15
CA ASN A 151 -5.73 -12.50 8.65
C ASN A 151 -5.66 -13.92 8.06
N HIS A 152 -4.94 -14.10 6.94
CA HIS A 152 -4.79 -15.38 6.22
C HIS A 152 -3.32 -15.66 5.87
N PRO A 153 -2.97 -16.94 5.67
CA PRO A 153 -1.64 -17.34 5.16
C PRO A 153 -1.33 -16.69 3.80
N GLY A 154 -0.06 -16.32 3.57
CA GLY A 154 0.41 -15.71 2.33
C GLY A 154 0.26 -14.19 2.27
N GLU A 155 -0.52 -13.56 3.17
CA GLU A 155 -0.73 -12.12 3.14
C GLU A 155 0.53 -11.34 3.53
N ILE A 156 1.29 -11.77 4.54
CA ILE A 156 2.56 -11.10 4.90
C ILE A 156 3.57 -11.23 3.77
N LYS A 157 3.67 -12.40 3.13
CA LYS A 157 4.52 -12.60 1.95
C LYS A 157 4.18 -11.60 0.86
N THR A 158 2.91 -11.48 0.50
CA THR A 158 2.44 -10.52 -0.51
C THR A 158 2.81 -9.07 -0.15
N LEU A 159 2.60 -8.68 1.11
CA LEU A 159 2.94 -7.33 1.58
C LEU A 159 4.46 -7.09 1.57
N ALA A 160 5.26 -8.09 1.94
CA ALA A 160 6.71 -8.02 1.88
C ALA A 160 7.22 -7.91 0.42
N GLU A 161 6.63 -8.66 -0.51
CA GLU A 161 6.95 -8.57 -1.95
C GLU A 161 6.64 -7.19 -2.56
N ILE A 162 5.65 -6.47 -2.02
CA ILE A 162 5.32 -5.10 -2.44
C ILE A 162 6.25 -4.09 -1.76
N ALA A 163 6.46 -4.21 -0.44
CA ALA A 163 7.20 -3.25 0.35
C ALA A 163 8.72 -3.38 0.20
N CYS A 164 9.22 -4.54 -0.21
CA CYS A 164 10.65 -4.85 -0.32
C CYS A 164 11.43 -4.35 0.92
N PRO A 165 11.12 -4.84 2.14
CA PRO A 165 11.76 -4.38 3.36
C PRO A 165 13.23 -4.82 3.42
N ASP A 166 14.09 -3.92 3.95
CA ASP A 166 15.51 -4.20 4.22
C ASP A 166 15.69 -4.86 5.59
N TYR A 167 14.75 -4.60 6.51
CA TYR A 167 14.71 -5.16 7.87
C TYR A 167 13.29 -5.58 8.24
N GLY A 168 13.17 -6.60 9.09
CA GLY A 168 11.89 -7.11 9.58
C GLY A 168 11.83 -7.22 11.09
N ILE A 169 10.67 -6.90 11.66
CA ILE A 169 10.36 -7.08 13.08
C ILE A 169 9.07 -7.86 13.22
N ILE A 170 9.10 -8.93 13.99
CA ILE A 170 7.90 -9.63 14.47
C ILE A 170 7.76 -9.29 15.96
N THR A 171 6.74 -8.49 16.31
CA THR A 171 6.54 -8.02 17.69
C THR A 171 6.24 -9.16 18.67
N ASN A 172 5.35 -10.04 18.25
CA ASN A 172 5.02 -11.29 18.94
C ASN A 172 4.20 -12.23 18.05
N VAL A 173 4.05 -13.47 18.50
CA VAL A 173 3.17 -14.46 17.90
C VAL A 173 2.20 -14.97 18.97
N GLY A 174 0.96 -14.52 18.91
CA GLY A 174 -0.12 -14.87 19.83
C GLY A 174 -1.28 -15.58 19.15
N LYS A 175 -2.26 -16.02 19.92
CA LYS A 175 -3.48 -16.64 19.40
C LYS A 175 -4.46 -15.54 18.99
N ALA A 176 -4.52 -15.21 17.70
CA ALA A 176 -5.51 -14.31 17.12
C ALA A 176 -5.86 -14.76 15.69
N HIS A 177 -7.06 -14.39 15.23
CA HIS A 177 -7.57 -14.73 13.89
C HIS A 177 -7.44 -16.22 13.54
N LEU A 178 -7.68 -17.11 14.53
CA LEU A 178 -7.52 -18.55 14.35
C LEU A 178 -8.44 -19.12 13.26
N GLU A 179 -9.59 -18.49 13.02
CA GLU A 179 -10.50 -18.86 11.93
C GLU A 179 -9.85 -18.69 10.57
N GLY A 180 -9.13 -17.58 10.33
CA GLY A 180 -8.43 -17.30 9.08
C GLY A 180 -7.13 -18.07 8.92
N PHE A 181 -6.38 -18.30 10.02
CA PHE A 181 -5.09 -19.03 10.01
C PHE A 181 -5.23 -20.54 10.23
N GLY A 182 -6.42 -21.04 10.60
CA GLY A 182 -6.72 -22.44 10.87
C GLY A 182 -6.12 -22.98 12.17
N SER A 183 -4.99 -22.46 12.64
CA SER A 183 -4.30 -22.93 13.86
C SER A 183 -3.28 -21.91 14.36
N PHE A 184 -2.77 -22.09 15.58
CA PHE A 184 -1.65 -21.30 16.10
C PHE A 184 -0.37 -21.51 15.29
N GLU A 185 -0.15 -22.71 14.76
CA GLU A 185 0.98 -22.99 13.87
C GLU A 185 0.84 -22.23 12.53
N GLY A 186 -0.39 -22.06 12.02
CA GLY A 186 -0.69 -21.21 10.88
C GLY A 186 -0.33 -19.73 11.14
N VAL A 187 -0.63 -19.22 12.35
CA VAL A 187 -0.21 -17.86 12.75
C VAL A 187 1.30 -17.71 12.72
N LYS A 188 2.04 -18.67 13.32
CA LYS A 188 3.51 -18.66 13.33
C LYS A 188 4.07 -18.62 11.90
N LYS A 189 3.63 -19.56 11.05
CA LYS A 189 4.08 -19.65 9.64
C LYS A 189 3.82 -18.34 8.90
N THR A 190 2.62 -17.77 9.03
CA THR A 190 2.29 -16.51 8.36
C THR A 190 3.16 -15.35 8.84
N LYS A 191 3.45 -15.25 10.16
CA LYS A 191 4.32 -14.17 10.64
C LYS A 191 5.78 -14.39 10.21
N ALA A 192 6.24 -15.66 10.13
CA ALA A 192 7.57 -16.01 9.65
C ALA A 192 7.79 -15.64 8.17
N GLU A 193 6.73 -15.54 7.35
CA GLU A 193 6.82 -15.10 5.94
C GLU A 193 7.61 -13.79 5.76
N LEU A 194 7.62 -12.89 6.78
CA LEU A 194 8.44 -11.69 6.74
C LEU A 194 9.94 -12.02 6.79
N TYR A 195 10.35 -12.95 7.65
CA TYR A 195 11.75 -13.36 7.76
C TYR A 195 12.19 -14.28 6.61
N ASP A 196 11.27 -15.05 6.05
CA ASP A 196 11.53 -15.86 4.86
C ASP A 196 11.78 -15.00 3.63
N TYR A 197 11.27 -13.74 3.63
CA TYR A 197 11.44 -12.77 2.55
C TYR A 197 12.78 -12.04 2.61
N ILE A 198 13.27 -11.67 3.81
CA ILE A 198 14.49 -10.88 4.04
C ILE A 198 15.74 -11.78 3.98
#